data_cc6e1da2942e6aac41d4e10980002337
#
_entry.id   cc6e1da2942e6aac41d4e10980002337
#
_cell.length_a   1.000
_cell.length_b   1.000
_cell.length_c   1.000
_cell.angle_alpha   90.00
_cell.angle_beta   90.00
_cell.angle_gamma   90.00
#
_symmetry.space_group_name_H-M   'P 1'
#
loop_
_entity.id
_entity.type
_entity.pdbx_description
1 polymer ?
#
loop_
_entity_poly.entity_id
_entity_poly.type
_entity_poly.pdbx_seq_one_letter_code
_entity_poly.pdbx_strand_id
1 'polypeptide(L)'
;MLKLYNTLSKTKEDFKSINPGKVGMYVCGPTVYDHCHLGHGRGYVAMDILRRYLEYSGLEVRHIMNYTDVGHLVDNAEVGEDKIEKKAKIEKIDPLVIADKYIESAEEDFVALNIKPANFKPRPTRYIAQIIAFVEMLIQKSYAYEVDGSVYFSVEKFPEYGKLSGRNTEDLISGSRVEINPDKRNPLDFAVWIKAPKEHLLKWNSPWGVGYPGWHIECSAMSYDLLGQDTFDIHGGGNENKFPHNENEIAQSEAILGKPMANFWTLWNMVTVDGVKMSKSLNNFTTIKDALKKYDPAVIRLWVISSHYRSIIGYSGKALEQAKENLRKISDWVSNLKDLAAAKSDSSSEIDFTHIYKKRFEEAMDDDLNTPIALAVIYELITETNRLLAENKLSVATAKNILGYWEKINKVFGLIIEAKGEIPAGIQKIGEERKMARDSKDFPKSDELRDRLAELGYAIEDLKDNNYSIKKK
;
A
#
# COMPACT_ATOMS: atom_id res chain seq x y z
N MET A 1 6.39 -20.21 10.82
CA MET A 1 7.52 -19.50 10.10
C MET A 1 6.93 -18.90 8.83
N LEU A 2 7.16 -17.62 8.60
CA LEU A 2 6.61 -16.91 7.45
C LEU A 2 7.06 -17.54 6.13
N LYS A 3 6.10 -17.86 5.27
CA LYS A 3 6.31 -18.20 3.86
C LYS A 3 5.78 -17.07 3.01
N LEU A 4 6.57 -16.63 2.05
CA LEU A 4 6.17 -15.63 1.05
C LEU A 4 6.17 -16.24 -0.34
N TYR A 5 5.20 -15.88 -1.13
CA TYR A 5 5.22 -16.22 -2.54
C TYR A 5 6.27 -15.37 -3.24
N ASN A 6 7.25 -16.06 -3.81
CA ASN A 6 8.29 -15.42 -4.60
C ASN A 6 7.90 -15.44 -6.08
N THR A 7 7.70 -14.26 -6.67
CA THR A 7 7.31 -14.16 -8.08
C THR A 7 8.39 -14.71 -9.02
N LEU A 8 9.66 -14.69 -8.59
CA LEU A 8 10.78 -15.20 -9.38
C LEU A 8 10.72 -16.71 -9.52
N SER A 9 10.59 -17.45 -8.41
CA SER A 9 10.49 -18.92 -8.41
C SER A 9 9.06 -19.43 -8.67
N LYS A 10 8.04 -18.56 -8.56
CA LYS A 10 6.60 -18.88 -8.66
C LYS A 10 6.12 -19.87 -7.58
N THR A 11 6.78 -19.90 -6.43
CA THR A 11 6.47 -20.78 -5.29
C THR A 11 6.41 -20.00 -3.98
N LYS A 12 5.76 -20.58 -2.95
CA LYS A 12 5.87 -20.09 -1.58
C LYS A 12 7.13 -20.64 -0.96
N GLU A 13 7.98 -19.77 -0.45
CA GLU A 13 9.27 -20.12 0.15
C GLU A 13 9.34 -19.63 1.60
N ASP A 14 10.10 -20.34 2.44
CA ASP A 14 10.38 -19.91 3.80
C ASP A 14 11.18 -18.62 3.79
N PHE A 15 10.62 -17.57 4.40
CA PHE A 15 11.30 -16.29 4.51
C PHE A 15 12.40 -16.35 5.57
N LYS A 16 13.62 -16.04 5.14
CA LYS A 16 14.76 -15.85 6.03
C LYS A 16 15.48 -14.57 5.63
N SER A 17 15.65 -13.65 6.57
CA SER A 17 16.42 -12.43 6.32
C SER A 17 17.90 -12.74 6.09
N ILE A 18 18.53 -12.03 5.15
CA ILE A 18 19.97 -12.13 4.85
C ILE A 18 20.77 -11.79 6.11
N ASN A 19 20.43 -10.69 6.76
CA ASN A 19 21.02 -10.28 8.02
C ASN A 19 20.09 -10.67 9.18
N PRO A 20 20.52 -11.52 10.12
CA PRO A 20 19.66 -11.96 11.21
C PRO A 20 19.00 -10.78 11.96
N GLY A 21 17.68 -10.82 12.07
CA GLY A 21 16.89 -9.79 12.74
C GLY A 21 16.63 -8.52 11.93
N LYS A 22 17.19 -8.36 10.73
CA LYS A 22 17.05 -7.17 9.88
C LYS A 22 16.60 -7.53 8.48
N VAL A 23 15.73 -6.71 7.90
CA VAL A 23 15.17 -6.89 6.55
C VAL A 23 15.39 -5.63 5.73
N GLY A 24 16.05 -5.76 4.59
CA GLY A 24 16.13 -4.73 3.56
C GLY A 24 14.96 -4.88 2.59
N MET A 25 14.11 -3.86 2.48
CA MET A 25 12.92 -3.86 1.64
C MET A 25 12.89 -2.63 0.73
N TYR A 26 12.88 -2.85 -0.58
CA TYR A 26 12.67 -1.82 -1.58
C TYR A 26 11.29 -1.98 -2.20
N VAL A 27 10.52 -0.90 -2.29
CA VAL A 27 9.20 -0.89 -2.94
C VAL A 27 9.18 0.18 -4.01
N CYS A 28 8.86 -0.19 -5.25
CA CYS A 28 8.67 0.78 -6.32
C CYS A 28 7.56 1.76 -5.94
N GLY A 29 7.90 3.03 -5.86
CA GLY A 29 6.97 4.11 -5.53
C GLY A 29 6.17 4.62 -6.73
N PRO A 30 5.27 5.57 -6.53
CA PRO A 30 4.44 6.13 -7.58
C PRO A 30 5.22 7.13 -8.45
N THR A 31 4.82 7.25 -9.72
CA THR A 31 5.20 8.39 -10.56
C THR A 31 4.33 9.59 -10.19
N VAL A 32 4.98 10.68 -9.79
CA VAL A 32 4.35 11.81 -9.11
C VAL A 32 3.90 12.91 -10.09
N TYR A 33 3.00 12.58 -10.99
CA TYR A 33 2.42 13.53 -11.94
C TYR A 33 0.91 13.77 -11.72
N ASP A 34 0.28 13.01 -10.80
CA ASP A 34 -1.15 13.12 -10.51
C ASP A 34 -1.49 12.42 -9.19
N HIS A 35 -2.67 12.68 -8.62
CA HIS A 35 -3.16 12.06 -7.39
C HIS A 35 -3.12 10.52 -7.44
N CYS A 36 -2.88 9.91 -6.29
CA CYS A 36 -2.95 8.45 -6.15
C CYS A 36 -4.40 7.96 -6.25
N HIS A 37 -4.60 6.85 -6.98
CA HIS A 37 -5.89 6.18 -7.06
C HIS A 37 -5.93 4.95 -6.13
N LEU A 38 -7.11 4.35 -5.95
CA LEU A 38 -7.29 3.19 -5.07
C LEU A 38 -6.40 1.99 -5.41
N GLY A 39 -5.96 1.87 -6.67
CA GLY A 39 -4.95 0.87 -7.07
C GLY A 39 -3.61 1.07 -6.37
N HIS A 40 -3.14 2.32 -6.26
CA HIS A 40 -1.96 2.67 -5.48
C HIS A 40 -2.20 2.38 -3.99
N GLY A 41 -3.34 2.83 -3.43
CA GLY A 41 -3.71 2.57 -2.04
C GLY A 41 -3.69 1.09 -1.70
N ARG A 42 -4.23 0.23 -2.60
CA ARG A 42 -4.18 -1.23 -2.43
C ARG A 42 -2.75 -1.75 -2.32
N GLY A 43 -1.88 -1.34 -3.23
CA GLY A 43 -0.51 -1.83 -3.27
C GLY A 43 0.28 -1.42 -2.03
N TYR A 44 0.24 -0.15 -1.69
CA TYR A 44 1.02 0.35 -0.54
C TYR A 44 0.46 -0.12 0.80
N VAL A 45 -0.86 -0.34 0.94
CA VAL A 45 -1.43 -1.01 2.12
C VAL A 45 -0.95 -2.45 2.19
N ALA A 46 -0.87 -3.20 1.07
CA ALA A 46 -0.37 -4.57 1.08
C ALA A 46 1.11 -4.65 1.52
N MET A 47 1.95 -3.73 1.05
CA MET A 47 3.36 -3.66 1.47
C MET A 47 3.51 -3.18 2.93
N ASP A 48 2.62 -2.32 3.40
CA ASP A 48 2.56 -1.92 4.80
C ASP A 48 2.17 -3.10 5.70
N ILE A 49 1.23 -3.96 5.28
CA ILE A 49 0.90 -5.21 6.00
C ILE A 49 2.11 -6.14 6.08
N LEU A 50 2.83 -6.33 4.96
CA LEU A 50 4.07 -7.12 4.95
C LEU A 50 5.08 -6.56 5.97
N ARG A 51 5.36 -5.26 5.91
CA ARG A 51 6.27 -4.59 6.85
C ARG A 51 5.82 -4.76 8.30
N ARG A 52 4.54 -4.51 8.59
CA ARG A 52 3.98 -4.61 9.95
C ARG A 52 4.03 -6.04 10.47
N TYR A 53 3.84 -7.04 9.63
CA TYR A 53 3.93 -8.44 10.04
C TYR A 53 5.37 -8.88 10.28
N LEU A 54 6.33 -8.42 9.47
CA LEU A 54 7.75 -8.62 9.74
C LEU A 54 8.16 -8.00 11.09
N GLU A 55 7.72 -6.78 11.36
CA GLU A 55 7.96 -6.11 12.65
C GLU A 55 7.25 -6.81 13.84
N TYR A 56 6.02 -7.32 13.63
CA TYR A 56 5.29 -8.16 14.59
C TYR A 56 6.07 -9.44 14.93
N SER A 57 6.74 -10.01 13.94
CA SER A 57 7.62 -11.19 14.07
C SER A 57 8.99 -10.87 14.69
N GLY A 58 9.23 -9.62 15.12
CA GLY A 58 10.45 -9.20 15.79
C GLY A 58 11.60 -8.77 14.88
N LEU A 59 11.33 -8.52 13.59
CA LEU A 59 12.34 -8.09 12.63
C LEU A 59 12.38 -6.56 12.51
N GLU A 60 13.57 -5.99 12.39
CA GLU A 60 13.77 -4.58 12.04
C GLU A 60 13.72 -4.41 10.53
N VAL A 61 12.78 -3.61 10.00
CA VAL A 61 12.61 -3.42 8.56
C VAL A 61 13.15 -2.07 8.11
N ARG A 62 14.17 -2.08 7.26
CA ARG A 62 14.65 -0.91 6.53
C ARG A 62 13.88 -0.81 5.21
N HIS A 63 12.83 0.00 5.20
CA HIS A 63 11.95 0.18 4.04
C HIS A 63 12.34 1.42 3.23
N ILE A 64 12.57 1.22 1.94
CA ILE A 64 12.85 2.25 0.95
C ILE A 64 11.72 2.27 -0.07
N MET A 65 11.20 3.46 -0.38
CA MET A 65 10.17 3.66 -1.41
C MET A 65 10.48 4.96 -2.13
N ASN A 66 10.74 4.89 -3.42
CA ASN A 66 11.05 6.07 -4.22
C ASN A 66 9.80 6.86 -4.64
N TYR A 67 10.03 8.08 -5.09
CA TYR A 67 9.06 8.86 -5.89
C TYR A 67 9.69 9.14 -7.25
N THR A 68 9.13 8.52 -8.32
CA THR A 68 9.60 8.75 -9.68
C THR A 68 9.17 10.15 -10.15
N ASP A 69 10.12 11.05 -10.26
CA ASP A 69 9.93 12.47 -10.58
C ASP A 69 10.60 12.91 -11.90
N VAL A 70 11.04 11.96 -12.73
CA VAL A 70 11.57 12.13 -14.09
C VAL A 70 11.60 10.78 -14.83
N GLY A 71 11.79 10.80 -16.13
CA GLY A 71 12.15 9.61 -16.92
C GLY A 71 11.00 8.64 -17.25
N HIS A 72 9.80 8.88 -16.75
CA HIS A 72 8.65 8.01 -17.03
C HIS A 72 7.80 8.61 -18.16
N LEU A 73 8.01 8.12 -19.37
CA LEU A 73 7.36 8.62 -20.56
C LEU A 73 5.90 8.18 -20.68
N VAL A 74 5.11 8.94 -21.45
CA VAL A 74 3.70 8.62 -21.74
C VAL A 74 3.62 7.26 -22.42
N ASP A 75 2.57 6.48 -22.10
CA ASP A 75 2.32 5.13 -22.60
C ASP A 75 3.45 4.12 -22.29
N ASN A 76 4.32 4.43 -21.32
CA ASN A 76 5.52 3.66 -20.99
C ASN A 76 6.42 3.43 -22.22
N ALA A 77 6.41 4.40 -23.16
CA ALA A 77 7.22 4.39 -24.36
C ALA A 77 8.70 4.67 -24.04
N GLU A 78 9.57 4.40 -25.01
CA GLU A 78 11.00 4.72 -24.90
C GLU A 78 11.34 6.07 -25.52
N VAL A 79 10.42 6.61 -26.30
CA VAL A 79 10.53 7.93 -26.93
C VAL A 79 9.20 8.64 -26.73
N GLY A 80 9.24 9.91 -26.37
CA GLY A 80 8.03 10.69 -26.17
C GLY A 80 8.16 11.73 -25.07
N GLU A 81 7.02 12.21 -24.62
CA GLU A 81 6.92 13.24 -23.60
C GLU A 81 6.94 12.63 -22.19
N ASP A 82 7.71 13.19 -21.28
CA ASP A 82 7.70 12.83 -19.87
C ASP A 82 6.34 13.17 -19.23
N LYS A 83 5.79 12.26 -18.40
CA LYS A 83 4.47 12.43 -17.76
C LYS A 83 4.40 13.66 -16.87
N ILE A 84 5.49 13.98 -16.17
CA ILE A 84 5.58 15.13 -15.26
C ILE A 84 5.67 16.42 -16.07
N GLU A 85 6.51 16.45 -17.12
CA GLU A 85 6.60 17.61 -18.00
C GLU A 85 5.28 17.88 -18.74
N LYS A 86 4.61 16.82 -19.20
CA LYS A 86 3.27 16.95 -19.80
C LYS A 86 2.29 17.61 -18.84
N LYS A 87 2.29 17.16 -17.59
CA LYS A 87 1.43 17.74 -16.55
C LYS A 87 1.82 19.19 -16.23
N ALA A 88 3.11 19.47 -16.16
CA ALA A 88 3.66 20.80 -15.93
C ALA A 88 3.23 21.79 -17.01
N LYS A 89 3.25 21.38 -18.28
CA LYS A 89 2.76 22.20 -19.41
C LYS A 89 1.26 22.48 -19.30
N ILE A 90 0.46 21.48 -18.91
CA ILE A 90 -0.99 21.64 -18.73
C ILE A 90 -1.29 22.63 -17.60
N GLU A 91 -0.63 22.48 -16.45
CA GLU A 91 -0.85 23.34 -15.28
C GLU A 91 -0.06 24.65 -15.35
N LYS A 92 0.85 24.81 -16.30
CA LYS A 92 1.75 25.98 -16.48
C LYS A 92 2.63 26.25 -15.25
N ILE A 93 3.18 25.20 -14.68
CA ILE A 93 4.01 25.20 -13.47
C ILE A 93 5.31 24.44 -13.78
N ASP A 94 6.36 24.73 -13.05
CA ASP A 94 7.64 24.01 -13.15
C ASP A 94 7.46 22.50 -12.87
N PRO A 95 8.11 21.60 -13.64
CA PRO A 95 7.99 20.14 -13.44
C PRO A 95 8.35 19.68 -12.03
N LEU A 96 9.34 20.27 -11.37
CA LEU A 96 9.71 19.89 -10.00
C LEU A 96 8.67 20.33 -8.98
N VAL A 97 8.00 21.47 -9.23
CA VAL A 97 6.88 21.93 -8.40
C VAL A 97 5.67 21.01 -8.57
N ILE A 98 5.42 20.50 -9.80
CA ILE A 98 4.42 19.45 -10.04
C ILE A 98 4.76 18.19 -9.23
N ALA A 99 6.00 17.73 -9.31
CA ALA A 99 6.43 16.56 -8.56
C ALA A 99 6.25 16.76 -7.04
N ASP A 100 6.66 17.89 -6.49
CA ASP A 100 6.49 18.21 -5.06
C ASP A 100 5.02 18.21 -4.64
N LYS A 101 4.15 18.85 -5.42
CA LYS A 101 2.69 18.87 -5.21
C LYS A 101 2.09 17.47 -5.11
N TYR A 102 2.47 16.55 -6.01
CA TYR A 102 1.90 15.21 -6.04
C TYR A 102 2.59 14.25 -5.08
N ILE A 103 3.83 14.50 -4.66
CA ILE A 103 4.47 13.84 -3.51
C ILE A 103 3.70 14.18 -2.23
N GLU A 104 3.45 15.47 -1.96
CA GLU A 104 2.67 15.91 -0.79
C GLU A 104 1.28 15.25 -0.79
N SER A 105 0.60 15.27 -1.94
CA SER A 105 -0.69 14.60 -2.09
C SER A 105 -0.65 13.11 -1.80
N ALA A 106 0.38 12.40 -2.24
CA ALA A 106 0.56 10.97 -1.97
C ALA A 106 0.85 10.69 -0.49
N GLU A 107 1.67 11.54 0.15
CA GLU A 107 1.96 11.43 1.59
C GLU A 107 0.70 11.64 2.45
N GLU A 108 -0.14 12.63 2.11
CA GLU A 108 -1.44 12.82 2.78
C GLU A 108 -2.32 11.57 2.66
N ASP A 109 -2.40 10.99 1.46
CA ASP A 109 -3.16 9.77 1.20
C ASP A 109 -2.62 8.58 2.00
N PHE A 110 -1.29 8.43 2.11
CA PHE A 110 -0.65 7.36 2.87
C PHE A 110 -0.84 7.52 4.37
N VAL A 111 -0.73 8.75 4.88
CA VAL A 111 -1.02 9.05 6.30
C VAL A 111 -2.49 8.74 6.60
N ALA A 112 -3.43 9.17 5.76
CA ALA A 112 -4.84 8.88 5.94
C ALA A 112 -5.12 7.37 5.99
N LEU A 113 -4.51 6.60 5.10
CA LEU A 113 -4.64 5.13 5.09
C LEU A 113 -3.80 4.43 6.17
N ASN A 114 -3.17 5.17 7.10
CA ASN A 114 -2.30 4.64 8.15
C ASN A 114 -1.17 3.73 7.61
N ILE A 115 -0.60 4.10 6.46
CA ILE A 115 0.59 3.45 5.91
C ILE A 115 1.81 4.01 6.65
N LYS A 116 2.66 3.14 7.18
CA LYS A 116 3.90 3.55 7.84
C LYS A 116 4.84 4.23 6.85
N PRO A 117 5.40 5.40 7.18
CA PRO A 117 6.33 6.08 6.29
C PRO A 117 7.56 5.22 6.02
N ALA A 118 8.02 5.17 4.77
CA ALA A 118 9.29 4.55 4.44
C ALA A 118 10.45 5.25 5.16
N ASN A 119 11.51 4.50 5.48
CA ASN A 119 12.69 5.07 6.14
C ASN A 119 13.45 6.02 5.22
N PHE A 120 13.44 5.72 3.91
CA PHE A 120 14.03 6.56 2.87
C PHE A 120 13.05 6.69 1.70
N LYS A 121 12.97 7.90 1.15
CA LYS A 121 12.08 8.26 0.05
C LYS A 121 12.90 8.96 -1.04
N PRO A 122 13.81 8.22 -1.73
CA PRO A 122 14.67 8.81 -2.74
C PRO A 122 13.88 9.28 -3.97
N ARG A 123 14.43 10.27 -4.68
CA ARG A 123 13.89 10.83 -5.91
C ARG A 123 14.97 10.77 -6.98
N PRO A 124 14.69 10.27 -8.19
CA PRO A 124 15.67 10.20 -9.28
C PRO A 124 16.38 11.52 -9.55
N THR A 125 15.65 12.64 -9.54
CA THR A 125 16.23 13.98 -9.77
C THR A 125 17.31 14.36 -8.76
N ARG A 126 17.32 13.75 -7.58
CA ARG A 126 18.33 13.94 -6.53
C ARG A 126 19.41 12.84 -6.51
N TYR A 127 19.28 11.85 -7.40
CA TYR A 127 20.19 10.70 -7.51
C TYR A 127 20.93 10.64 -8.85
N ILE A 128 20.94 11.74 -9.63
CA ILE A 128 21.52 11.77 -10.98
C ILE A 128 22.98 11.33 -11.00
N ALA A 129 23.80 11.75 -10.03
CA ALA A 129 25.20 11.36 -9.97
C ALA A 129 25.37 9.85 -9.74
N GLN A 130 24.57 9.25 -8.85
CA GLN A 130 24.58 7.82 -8.58
C GLN A 130 24.04 7.02 -9.77
N ILE A 131 23.02 7.53 -10.46
CA ILE A 131 22.49 6.92 -11.69
C ILE A 131 23.55 6.93 -12.78
N ILE A 132 24.25 8.04 -13.02
CA ILE A 132 25.33 8.14 -13.99
C ILE A 132 26.43 7.13 -13.64
N ALA A 133 26.88 7.09 -12.37
CA ALA A 133 27.88 6.14 -11.93
C ALA A 133 27.46 4.68 -12.15
N PHE A 134 26.18 4.38 -11.93
CA PHE A 134 25.63 3.04 -12.17
C PHE A 134 25.64 2.69 -13.66
N VAL A 135 25.28 3.61 -14.54
CA VAL A 135 25.34 3.46 -16.00
C VAL A 135 26.79 3.29 -16.47
N GLU A 136 27.76 4.05 -15.91
CA GLU A 136 29.19 3.87 -16.22
C GLU A 136 29.67 2.46 -15.85
N MET A 137 29.25 1.91 -14.70
CA MET A 137 29.56 0.51 -14.32
C MET A 137 29.01 -0.49 -15.34
N LEU A 138 27.80 -0.28 -15.85
CA LEU A 138 27.20 -1.14 -16.89
C LEU A 138 28.02 -1.11 -18.18
N ILE A 139 28.48 0.07 -18.60
CA ILE A 139 29.32 0.23 -19.79
C ILE A 139 30.68 -0.45 -19.56
N GLN A 140 31.33 -0.19 -18.43
CA GLN A 140 32.63 -0.79 -18.09
C GLN A 140 32.59 -2.32 -18.10
N LYS A 141 31.46 -2.91 -17.66
CA LYS A 141 31.23 -4.35 -17.68
C LYS A 141 30.69 -4.87 -19.02
N SER A 142 30.57 -4.01 -20.04
CA SER A 142 30.09 -4.34 -21.39
C SER A 142 28.62 -4.80 -21.45
N TYR A 143 27.80 -4.46 -20.46
CA TYR A 143 26.37 -4.70 -20.47
C TYR A 143 25.57 -3.53 -21.08
N ALA A 144 26.19 -2.36 -21.23
CA ALA A 144 25.57 -1.21 -21.88
C ALA A 144 26.50 -0.60 -22.93
N TYR A 145 25.93 0.13 -23.86
CA TYR A 145 26.64 0.81 -24.95
C TYR A 145 26.01 2.16 -25.26
N GLU A 146 26.83 3.11 -25.70
CA GLU A 146 26.41 4.46 -26.09
C GLU A 146 26.16 4.54 -27.60
N VAL A 147 25.11 5.25 -27.98
CA VAL A 147 24.81 5.67 -29.36
C VAL A 147 24.23 7.06 -29.36
N ASP A 148 24.89 7.98 -30.01
CA ASP A 148 24.48 9.39 -30.23
C ASP A 148 24.00 10.10 -28.92
N GLY A 149 24.69 9.83 -27.80
CA GLY A 149 24.39 10.47 -26.51
C GLY A 149 23.30 9.79 -25.68
N SER A 150 22.71 8.70 -26.16
CA SER A 150 21.89 7.76 -25.39
C SER A 150 22.68 6.53 -25.02
N VAL A 151 22.34 5.91 -23.88
CA VAL A 151 22.96 4.64 -23.46
C VAL A 151 21.89 3.57 -23.35
N TYR A 152 22.14 2.44 -23.98
CA TYR A 152 21.24 1.29 -24.00
C TYR A 152 21.84 0.11 -23.26
N PHE A 153 21.03 -0.62 -22.49
CA PHE A 153 21.37 -1.91 -21.95
C PHE A 153 21.26 -2.97 -23.04
N SER A 154 22.30 -3.83 -23.19
CA SER A 154 22.32 -4.92 -24.15
C SER A 154 21.70 -6.17 -23.57
N VAL A 155 20.46 -6.46 -23.94
CA VAL A 155 19.71 -7.64 -23.42
C VAL A 155 20.41 -8.96 -23.78
N GLU A 156 21.03 -9.04 -24.95
CA GLU A 156 21.78 -10.21 -25.39
C GLU A 156 22.94 -10.58 -24.44
N LYS A 157 23.48 -9.60 -23.71
CA LYS A 157 24.56 -9.82 -22.73
C LYS A 157 24.08 -10.40 -21.41
N PHE A 158 22.76 -10.42 -21.18
CA PHE A 158 22.14 -10.97 -19.98
C PHE A 158 21.23 -12.16 -20.31
N PRO A 159 21.77 -13.39 -20.39
CA PRO A 159 21.06 -14.58 -20.86
C PRO A 159 19.80 -14.93 -20.03
N GLU A 160 19.75 -14.50 -18.77
CA GLU A 160 18.61 -14.74 -17.88
C GLU A 160 17.46 -13.73 -18.05
N TYR A 161 17.52 -12.85 -19.06
CA TYR A 161 16.44 -11.88 -19.32
C TYR A 161 15.11 -12.58 -19.57
N GLY A 162 14.07 -12.17 -18.86
CA GLY A 162 12.76 -12.81 -18.90
C GLY A 162 12.48 -13.75 -17.73
N LYS A 163 13.46 -13.99 -16.83
CA LYS A 163 13.29 -14.95 -15.73
C LYS A 163 12.18 -14.60 -14.74
N LEU A 164 11.95 -13.32 -14.45
CA LEU A 164 10.87 -12.87 -13.56
C LEU A 164 9.52 -12.98 -14.26
N SER A 165 9.42 -12.47 -15.48
CA SER A 165 8.18 -12.42 -16.25
C SER A 165 7.77 -13.79 -16.78
N GLY A 166 8.75 -14.68 -16.96
CA GLY A 166 8.58 -15.96 -17.64
C GLY A 166 8.40 -15.81 -19.14
N ARG A 167 8.85 -14.68 -19.72
CA ARG A 167 8.78 -14.41 -21.16
C ARG A 167 10.06 -14.87 -21.84
N ASN A 168 9.90 -15.52 -22.99
CA ASN A 168 11.01 -15.84 -23.86
C ASN A 168 11.38 -14.61 -24.70
N THR A 169 12.67 -14.34 -24.88
CA THR A 169 13.18 -13.23 -25.71
C THR A 169 12.75 -13.36 -27.19
N GLU A 170 12.64 -14.56 -27.73
CA GLU A 170 12.19 -14.82 -29.09
C GLU A 170 10.70 -14.42 -29.28
N ASP A 171 9.86 -14.76 -28.29
CA ASP A 171 8.45 -14.38 -28.31
C ASP A 171 8.25 -12.85 -28.17
N LEU A 172 9.11 -12.20 -27.42
CA LEU A 172 9.10 -10.75 -27.27
C LEU A 172 9.45 -10.02 -28.57
N ILE A 173 10.42 -10.53 -29.32
CA ILE A 173 10.83 -9.98 -30.63
C ILE A 173 9.68 -10.19 -31.64
N SER A 174 9.10 -11.38 -31.71
CA SER A 174 8.02 -11.71 -32.66
C SER A 174 6.71 -11.00 -32.36
N GLY A 175 6.44 -10.67 -31.09
CA GLY A 175 5.21 -9.98 -30.64
C GLY A 175 5.31 -8.46 -30.63
N SER A 176 6.50 -7.88 -30.83
CA SER A 176 6.69 -6.44 -30.78
C SER A 176 6.13 -5.76 -32.03
N ARG A 177 5.03 -5.00 -31.87
CA ARG A 177 4.52 -4.03 -32.86
C ARG A 177 5.20 -2.67 -32.72
N VAL A 178 6.35 -2.61 -32.07
CA VAL A 178 7.06 -1.35 -31.77
C VAL A 178 7.90 -0.99 -33.00
N GLU A 179 7.86 0.27 -33.42
CA GLU A 179 8.81 0.82 -34.36
C GLU A 179 10.25 0.54 -33.86
N ILE A 180 11.03 -0.11 -34.72
CA ILE A 180 12.41 -0.48 -34.37
C ILE A 180 13.20 0.83 -34.28
N ASN A 181 13.62 1.17 -33.06
CA ASN A 181 14.56 2.30 -32.88
C ASN A 181 15.90 1.92 -33.55
N PRO A 182 16.34 2.65 -34.60
CA PRO A 182 17.54 2.32 -35.36
C PRO A 182 18.83 2.43 -34.55
N ASP A 183 18.82 3.10 -33.42
CA ASP A 183 19.97 3.27 -32.54
C ASP A 183 20.25 2.00 -31.69
N LYS A 184 19.28 1.10 -31.60
CA LYS A 184 19.43 -0.16 -30.86
C LYS A 184 20.09 -1.25 -31.67
N ARG A 185 21.03 -1.96 -31.03
CA ARG A 185 21.67 -3.15 -31.62
C ARG A 185 20.70 -4.35 -31.67
N ASN A 186 19.82 -4.46 -30.67
CA ASN A 186 18.77 -5.46 -30.58
C ASN A 186 17.45 -4.77 -30.22
N PRO A 187 16.31 -5.15 -30.83
CA PRO A 187 15.01 -4.54 -30.51
C PRO A 187 14.61 -4.61 -29.04
N LEU A 188 15.11 -5.58 -28.29
CA LEU A 188 14.86 -5.75 -26.85
C LEU A 188 15.72 -4.87 -25.96
N ASP A 189 16.81 -4.28 -26.49
CA ASP A 189 17.64 -3.37 -25.74
C ASP A 189 16.79 -2.20 -25.24
N PHE A 190 17.10 -1.68 -24.06
CA PHE A 190 16.31 -0.60 -23.45
C PHE A 190 17.21 0.52 -22.93
N ALA A 191 16.70 1.74 -22.98
CA ALA A 191 17.46 2.89 -22.60
C ALA A 191 17.68 2.98 -21.08
N VAL A 192 18.91 3.19 -20.66
CA VAL A 192 19.31 3.47 -19.27
C VAL A 192 19.66 4.95 -19.06
N TRP A 193 20.09 5.63 -20.15
CA TRP A 193 20.23 7.08 -20.25
C TRP A 193 19.73 7.53 -21.60
N ILE A 194 18.92 8.59 -21.63
CA ILE A 194 18.27 9.08 -22.85
C ILE A 194 18.80 10.47 -23.16
N LYS A 195 19.28 10.66 -24.38
CA LYS A 195 19.65 11.99 -24.89
C LYS A 195 18.44 12.91 -24.85
N ALA A 196 18.57 14.03 -24.17
CA ALA A 196 17.45 14.97 -24.03
C ALA A 196 17.20 15.74 -25.35
N PRO A 197 15.95 15.73 -25.84
CA PRO A 197 15.52 16.71 -26.84
C PRO A 197 15.76 18.14 -26.35
N LYS A 198 15.89 19.06 -27.27
CA LYS A 198 16.22 20.47 -26.95
C LYS A 198 15.19 21.09 -25.99
N GLU A 199 13.93 20.77 -26.18
CA GLU A 199 12.77 21.24 -25.43
C GLU A 199 12.52 20.50 -24.09
N HIS A 200 13.24 19.40 -23.83
CA HIS A 200 13.12 18.67 -22.57
C HIS A 200 13.64 19.51 -21.41
N LEU A 201 12.85 19.62 -20.34
CA LEU A 201 13.14 20.54 -19.22
C LEU A 201 14.03 19.88 -18.17
N LEU A 202 13.73 18.62 -17.80
CA LEU A 202 14.44 17.85 -16.77
C LEU A 202 15.62 17.08 -17.37
N LYS A 203 16.79 17.75 -17.53
CA LYS A 203 17.98 17.19 -18.17
C LYS A 203 19.25 17.59 -17.45
N TRP A 204 20.24 16.73 -17.52
CA TRP A 204 21.52 16.87 -16.83
C TRP A 204 22.68 16.55 -17.76
N ASN A 205 23.85 17.10 -17.42
CA ASN A 205 25.10 16.75 -18.09
C ASN A 205 25.55 15.35 -17.65
N SER A 206 26.00 14.55 -18.58
CA SER A 206 26.59 13.25 -18.36
C SER A 206 27.85 13.06 -19.24
N PRO A 207 28.65 12.00 -19.05
CA PRO A 207 29.76 11.68 -19.95
C PRO A 207 29.35 11.50 -21.42
N TRP A 208 28.08 11.14 -21.66
CA TRP A 208 27.52 10.88 -23.00
C TRP A 208 26.84 12.11 -23.63
N GLY A 209 26.72 13.19 -22.87
CA GLY A 209 26.03 14.42 -23.28
C GLY A 209 24.89 14.81 -22.37
N VAL A 210 24.09 15.78 -22.81
CA VAL A 210 22.90 16.22 -22.04
C VAL A 210 21.76 15.26 -22.22
N GLY A 211 21.26 14.71 -21.10
CA GLY A 211 20.22 13.68 -21.11
C GLY A 211 19.50 13.56 -19.78
N TYR A 212 18.72 12.50 -19.65
CA TYR A 212 17.98 12.14 -18.45
C TYR A 212 17.95 10.61 -18.28
N PRO A 213 17.71 10.10 -17.05
CA PRO A 213 17.68 8.67 -16.81
C PRO A 213 16.50 7.99 -17.51
N GLY A 214 16.70 6.74 -17.96
CA GLY A 214 15.61 5.86 -18.31
C GLY A 214 14.84 5.44 -17.03
N TRP A 215 13.56 5.14 -17.18
CA TRP A 215 12.68 4.82 -16.04
C TRP A 215 13.16 3.66 -15.14
N HIS A 216 13.82 2.66 -15.72
CA HIS A 216 14.16 1.43 -15.01
C HIS A 216 15.43 1.56 -14.17
N ILE A 217 16.39 2.37 -14.62
CA ILE A 217 17.69 2.55 -13.96
C ILE A 217 17.56 3.25 -12.60
N GLU A 218 16.49 4.02 -12.40
CA GLU A 218 16.25 4.78 -11.18
C GLU A 218 16.20 3.86 -9.95
N CYS A 219 15.32 2.85 -10.00
CA CYS A 219 15.14 1.89 -8.90
C CYS A 219 16.40 1.05 -8.69
N SER A 220 17.08 0.65 -9.76
CA SER A 220 18.34 -0.10 -9.67
C SER A 220 19.42 0.70 -8.96
N ALA A 221 19.66 1.94 -9.36
CA ALA A 221 20.70 2.78 -8.75
C ALA A 221 20.35 3.16 -7.30
N MET A 222 19.10 3.52 -7.03
CA MET A 222 18.67 3.93 -5.68
C MET A 222 18.66 2.75 -4.69
N SER A 223 18.21 1.56 -5.10
CA SER A 223 18.26 0.38 -4.24
C SER A 223 19.70 -0.07 -3.98
N TYR A 224 20.56 -0.04 -5.01
CA TYR A 224 21.97 -0.34 -4.89
C TYR A 224 22.68 0.56 -3.88
N ASP A 225 22.48 1.87 -3.96
CA ASP A 225 23.07 2.84 -3.04
C ASP A 225 22.55 2.67 -1.61
N LEU A 226 21.23 2.54 -1.44
CA LEU A 226 20.59 2.60 -0.13
C LEU A 226 20.53 1.26 0.61
N LEU A 227 20.65 0.12 -0.08
CA LEU A 227 20.60 -1.21 0.54
C LEU A 227 21.97 -1.91 0.60
N GLY A 228 23.06 -1.18 0.31
CA GLY A 228 24.41 -1.61 0.63
C GLY A 228 25.14 -2.30 -0.48
N GLN A 229 24.79 -2.07 -1.73
CA GLN A 229 25.52 -2.56 -2.93
C GLN A 229 25.60 -4.10 -2.98
N ASP A 230 24.56 -4.76 -2.48
CA ASP A 230 24.47 -6.22 -2.37
C ASP A 230 23.04 -6.69 -2.61
N THR A 231 22.84 -8.01 -2.64
CA THR A 231 21.50 -8.62 -2.58
C THR A 231 20.75 -8.14 -1.34
N PHE A 232 19.48 -7.77 -1.49
CA PHE A 232 18.62 -7.42 -0.37
C PHE A 232 17.44 -8.41 -0.24
N ASP A 233 16.65 -8.28 0.83
CA ASP A 233 15.67 -9.32 1.18
C ASP A 233 14.45 -9.29 0.26
N ILE A 234 13.78 -8.13 0.11
CA ILE A 234 12.46 -8.05 -0.53
C ILE A 234 12.39 -6.89 -1.51
N HIS A 235 12.02 -7.18 -2.76
CA HIS A 235 11.58 -6.19 -3.74
C HIS A 235 10.05 -6.27 -3.89
N GLY A 236 9.36 -5.14 -3.65
CA GLY A 236 7.91 -5.01 -3.75
C GLY A 236 7.48 -4.12 -4.90
N GLY A 237 6.37 -4.47 -5.55
CA GLY A 237 5.83 -3.68 -6.65
C GLY A 237 4.48 -4.15 -7.15
N GLY A 238 3.88 -3.40 -8.08
CA GLY A 238 2.68 -3.83 -8.80
C GLY A 238 2.99 -4.95 -9.80
N ASN A 239 2.11 -5.93 -9.92
CA ASN A 239 2.29 -7.02 -10.89
C ASN A 239 2.34 -6.52 -12.35
N GLU A 240 1.79 -5.34 -12.64
CA GLU A 240 1.91 -4.65 -13.92
C GLU A 240 3.35 -4.19 -14.23
N ASN A 241 4.16 -3.94 -13.22
CA ASN A 241 5.56 -3.56 -13.35
C ASN A 241 6.48 -4.78 -13.56
N LYS A 242 5.96 -6.00 -13.41
CA LYS A 242 6.72 -7.22 -13.57
C LYS A 242 7.49 -7.25 -14.89
N PHE A 243 6.87 -6.76 -15.98
CA PHE A 243 7.49 -6.57 -17.27
C PHE A 243 6.98 -5.27 -17.92
N PRO A 244 7.87 -4.41 -18.46
CA PRO A 244 9.33 -4.59 -18.51
C PRO A 244 10.08 -4.09 -17.26
N HIS A 245 9.46 -3.31 -16.37
CA HIS A 245 10.15 -2.52 -15.34
C HIS A 245 11.02 -3.37 -14.39
N ASN A 246 10.41 -4.33 -13.67
CA ASN A 246 11.16 -5.14 -12.72
C ASN A 246 12.13 -6.12 -13.41
N GLU A 247 11.79 -6.61 -14.59
CA GLU A 247 12.70 -7.43 -15.39
C GLU A 247 13.97 -6.64 -15.77
N ASN A 248 13.81 -5.37 -16.15
CA ASN A 248 14.91 -4.48 -16.49
C ASN A 248 15.75 -4.11 -15.26
N GLU A 249 15.12 -3.93 -14.08
CA GLU A 249 15.84 -3.73 -12.82
C GLU A 249 16.73 -4.93 -12.47
N ILE A 250 16.20 -6.16 -12.65
CA ILE A 250 16.97 -7.39 -12.46
C ILE A 250 18.19 -7.40 -13.39
N ALA A 251 17.97 -7.18 -14.69
CA ALA A 251 19.05 -7.22 -15.68
C ALA A 251 20.15 -6.21 -15.33
N GLN A 252 19.79 -4.96 -15.03
CA GLN A 252 20.72 -3.90 -14.66
C GLN A 252 21.50 -4.22 -13.39
N SER A 253 20.80 -4.59 -12.32
CA SER A 253 21.41 -4.78 -11.02
C SER A 253 22.26 -6.05 -10.96
N GLU A 254 21.78 -7.15 -11.50
CA GLU A 254 22.51 -8.41 -11.49
C GLU A 254 23.71 -8.42 -12.44
N ALA A 255 23.68 -7.64 -13.53
CA ALA A 255 24.84 -7.37 -14.37
C ALA A 255 25.98 -6.72 -13.58
N ILE A 256 25.66 -5.85 -12.62
CA ILE A 256 26.63 -5.21 -11.74
C ILE A 256 27.06 -6.14 -10.60
N LEU A 257 26.09 -6.76 -9.93
CA LEU A 257 26.31 -7.56 -8.72
C LEU A 257 26.93 -8.93 -9.01
N GLY A 258 26.64 -9.54 -10.17
CA GLY A 258 26.98 -10.92 -10.47
C GLY A 258 26.22 -11.94 -9.60
N LYS A 259 25.13 -11.53 -8.98
CA LYS A 259 24.26 -12.30 -8.08
C LYS A 259 22.86 -11.68 -8.03
N PRO A 260 21.85 -12.37 -7.45
CA PRO A 260 20.48 -11.85 -7.40
C PRO A 260 20.40 -10.46 -6.78
N MET A 261 19.58 -9.59 -7.37
CA MET A 261 19.28 -8.25 -6.83
C MET A 261 18.50 -8.34 -5.51
N ALA A 262 17.48 -9.18 -5.48
CA ALA A 262 16.64 -9.40 -4.30
C ALA A 262 16.31 -10.89 -4.16
N ASN A 263 16.18 -11.37 -2.90
CA ASN A 263 15.81 -12.76 -2.62
C ASN A 263 14.32 -13.02 -2.91
N PHE A 264 13.45 -12.06 -2.58
CA PHE A 264 12.01 -12.18 -2.78
C PHE A 264 11.46 -11.05 -3.64
N TRP A 265 10.69 -11.43 -4.66
CA TRP A 265 9.92 -10.53 -5.51
C TRP A 265 8.45 -10.64 -5.13
N THR A 266 7.97 -9.72 -4.29
CA THR A 266 6.61 -9.73 -3.75
C THR A 266 5.76 -8.70 -4.49
N LEU A 267 4.93 -9.17 -5.42
CA LEU A 267 4.14 -8.30 -6.29
C LEU A 267 2.65 -8.39 -5.94
N TRP A 268 2.02 -7.20 -5.77
CA TRP A 268 0.56 -7.13 -5.57
C TRP A 268 -0.21 -7.07 -6.88
N ASN A 269 -1.46 -7.52 -6.86
CA ASN A 269 -2.30 -7.51 -8.06
C ASN A 269 -3.19 -6.26 -8.10
N MET A 270 -3.84 -6.03 -9.24
CA MET A 270 -4.56 -4.82 -9.57
C MET A 270 -5.94 -4.70 -8.90
N VAL A 271 -6.49 -3.48 -8.96
CA VAL A 271 -7.90 -3.18 -8.69
C VAL A 271 -8.65 -3.13 -10.02
N THR A 272 -9.86 -3.69 -10.06
CA THR A 272 -10.76 -3.60 -11.21
C THR A 272 -12.02 -2.82 -10.84
N VAL A 273 -12.61 -2.17 -11.84
CA VAL A 273 -13.93 -1.54 -11.80
C VAL A 273 -14.76 -2.26 -12.84
N ASP A 274 -15.87 -2.90 -12.45
CA ASP A 274 -16.71 -3.71 -13.34
C ASP A 274 -15.92 -4.75 -14.17
N GLY A 275 -14.90 -5.37 -13.53
CA GLY A 275 -14.05 -6.37 -14.17
C GLY A 275 -12.92 -5.81 -15.05
N VAL A 276 -12.89 -4.50 -15.30
CA VAL A 276 -11.86 -3.84 -16.10
C VAL A 276 -10.79 -3.23 -15.18
N LYS A 277 -9.50 -3.32 -15.54
CA LYS A 277 -8.41 -2.70 -14.78
C LYS A 277 -8.71 -1.22 -14.48
N MET A 278 -8.60 -0.83 -13.21
CA MET A 278 -8.66 0.59 -12.83
C MET A 278 -7.40 1.30 -13.35
N SER A 279 -7.58 2.30 -14.20
CA SER A 279 -6.46 3.08 -14.72
C SER A 279 -6.89 4.49 -15.15
N LYS A 280 -5.94 5.42 -15.15
CA LYS A 280 -6.15 6.79 -15.62
C LYS A 280 -6.43 6.85 -17.12
N SER A 281 -5.78 6.01 -17.92
CA SER A 281 -5.95 5.96 -19.37
C SER A 281 -7.36 5.51 -19.79
N LEU A 282 -8.04 4.70 -18.96
CA LEU A 282 -9.41 4.25 -19.18
C LEU A 282 -10.45 5.17 -18.54
N ASN A 283 -10.04 6.23 -17.85
CA ASN A 283 -10.90 7.16 -17.13
C ASN A 283 -11.94 6.47 -16.19
N ASN A 284 -11.58 5.30 -15.65
CA ASN A 284 -12.40 4.49 -14.74
C ASN A 284 -11.80 4.41 -13.33
N PHE A 285 -10.95 5.37 -12.94
CA PHE A 285 -10.27 5.39 -11.66
C PHE A 285 -10.99 6.27 -10.63
N THR A 286 -10.82 5.92 -9.37
CA THR A 286 -11.21 6.72 -8.21
C THR A 286 -9.95 7.07 -7.45
N THR A 287 -9.72 8.37 -7.20
CA THR A 287 -8.60 8.79 -6.36
C THR A 287 -8.83 8.38 -4.90
N ILE A 288 -7.75 8.22 -4.14
CA ILE A 288 -7.87 7.98 -2.69
C ILE A 288 -8.61 9.16 -2.04
N LYS A 289 -8.29 10.40 -2.42
CA LYS A 289 -8.96 11.60 -1.93
C LYS A 289 -10.48 11.60 -2.19
N ASP A 290 -10.93 11.14 -3.36
CA ASP A 290 -12.36 11.06 -3.66
C ASP A 290 -13.06 9.93 -2.89
N ALA A 291 -12.38 8.82 -2.66
CA ALA A 291 -12.89 7.75 -1.81
C ALA A 291 -13.02 8.22 -0.34
N LEU A 292 -12.03 8.98 0.16
CA LEU A 292 -12.02 9.54 1.52
C LEU A 292 -13.11 10.58 1.78
N LYS A 293 -13.67 11.22 0.74
CA LYS A 293 -14.86 12.09 0.90
C LYS A 293 -16.13 11.32 1.28
N LYS A 294 -16.17 10.02 1.02
CA LYS A 294 -17.35 9.17 1.20
C LYS A 294 -17.18 8.10 2.27
N TYR A 295 -15.96 7.65 2.49
CA TYR A 295 -15.65 6.53 3.36
C TYR A 295 -14.52 6.88 4.33
N ASP A 296 -14.64 6.40 5.55
CA ASP A 296 -13.58 6.45 6.54
C ASP A 296 -12.32 5.72 6.03
N PRO A 297 -11.11 6.25 6.28
CA PRO A 297 -9.86 5.59 5.87
C PRO A 297 -9.76 4.13 6.30
N ALA A 298 -10.23 3.79 7.51
CA ALA A 298 -10.22 2.41 8.00
C ALA A 298 -11.15 1.49 7.20
N VAL A 299 -12.24 2.02 6.61
CA VAL A 299 -13.10 1.26 5.69
C VAL A 299 -12.35 0.88 4.43
N ILE A 300 -11.63 1.84 3.83
CA ILE A 300 -10.84 1.60 2.62
C ILE A 300 -9.73 0.57 2.93
N ARG A 301 -9.04 0.75 4.06
CA ARG A 301 -8.00 -0.18 4.48
C ARG A 301 -8.56 -1.58 4.74
N LEU A 302 -9.69 -1.71 5.43
CA LEU A 302 -10.35 -3.00 5.68
C LEU A 302 -10.80 -3.66 4.37
N TRP A 303 -11.35 -2.90 3.43
CA TRP A 303 -11.66 -3.41 2.10
C TRP A 303 -10.42 -4.00 1.41
N VAL A 304 -9.29 -3.31 1.45
CA VAL A 304 -8.04 -3.80 0.87
C VAL A 304 -7.61 -5.13 1.50
N ILE A 305 -7.54 -5.20 2.84
CA ILE A 305 -7.05 -6.39 3.54
C ILE A 305 -8.06 -7.54 3.59
N SER A 306 -9.31 -7.30 3.18
CA SER A 306 -10.31 -8.36 3.00
C SER A 306 -10.06 -9.24 1.77
N SER A 307 -9.08 -8.89 0.94
CA SER A 307 -8.64 -9.66 -0.22
C SER A 307 -7.15 -9.94 -0.13
N HIS A 308 -6.74 -11.14 -0.53
CA HIS A 308 -5.32 -11.49 -0.58
C HIS A 308 -4.56 -10.54 -1.53
N TYR A 309 -3.35 -10.09 -1.16
CA TYR A 309 -2.62 -9.08 -1.93
C TYR A 309 -2.30 -9.51 -3.38
N ARG A 310 -2.16 -10.81 -3.66
CA ARG A 310 -1.97 -11.37 -5.00
C ARG A 310 -3.26 -11.58 -5.80
N SER A 311 -4.43 -11.45 -5.19
CA SER A 311 -5.70 -11.56 -5.90
C SER A 311 -6.09 -10.23 -6.53
N ILE A 312 -6.80 -10.27 -7.65
CA ILE A 312 -7.47 -9.09 -8.19
C ILE A 312 -8.62 -8.73 -7.25
N ILE A 313 -8.79 -7.44 -6.94
CA ILE A 313 -9.91 -6.97 -6.11
C ILE A 313 -10.84 -6.06 -6.93
N GLY A 314 -12.14 -6.32 -6.84
CA GLY A 314 -13.17 -5.48 -7.45
C GLY A 314 -13.50 -4.26 -6.57
N TYR A 315 -13.43 -3.08 -7.14
CA TYR A 315 -13.94 -1.86 -6.52
C TYR A 315 -15.41 -1.67 -6.90
N SER A 316 -16.25 -1.52 -5.89
CA SER A 316 -17.64 -1.11 -6.05
C SER A 316 -18.14 -0.46 -4.77
N GLY A 317 -19.17 0.40 -4.86
CA GLY A 317 -19.82 0.97 -3.67
C GLY A 317 -20.31 -0.12 -2.71
N LYS A 318 -20.86 -1.23 -3.24
CA LYS A 318 -21.30 -2.37 -2.43
C LYS A 318 -20.16 -3.01 -1.61
N ALA A 319 -18.97 -3.13 -2.20
CA ALA A 319 -17.81 -3.69 -1.51
C ALA A 319 -17.34 -2.79 -0.35
N LEU A 320 -17.37 -1.47 -0.55
CA LEU A 320 -17.01 -0.52 0.52
C LEU A 320 -18.10 -0.43 1.61
N GLU A 321 -19.39 -0.49 1.25
CA GLU A 321 -20.46 -0.58 2.26
C GLU A 321 -20.35 -1.86 3.10
N GLN A 322 -19.99 -2.98 2.48
CA GLN A 322 -19.73 -4.22 3.23
C GLN A 322 -18.52 -4.08 4.17
N ALA A 323 -17.44 -3.43 3.73
CA ALA A 323 -16.28 -3.15 4.57
C ALA A 323 -16.65 -2.21 5.73
N LYS A 324 -17.50 -1.20 5.49
CA LYS A 324 -18.03 -0.29 6.52
C LYS A 324 -18.80 -1.05 7.60
N GLU A 325 -19.72 -1.95 7.20
CA GLU A 325 -20.46 -2.78 8.14
C GLU A 325 -19.54 -3.73 8.93
N ASN A 326 -18.52 -4.28 8.29
CA ASN A 326 -17.54 -5.12 8.96
C ASN A 326 -16.68 -4.33 9.96
N LEU A 327 -16.27 -3.10 9.60
CA LEU A 327 -15.55 -2.21 10.51
C LEU A 327 -16.42 -1.84 11.73
N ARG A 328 -17.71 -1.56 11.51
CA ARG A 328 -18.67 -1.28 12.58
C ARG A 328 -18.75 -2.44 13.59
N LYS A 329 -18.82 -3.70 13.10
CA LYS A 329 -18.82 -4.89 13.98
C LYS A 329 -17.56 -4.96 14.85
N ILE A 330 -16.38 -4.69 14.27
CA ILE A 330 -15.12 -4.67 15.01
C ILE A 330 -15.13 -3.53 16.04
N SER A 331 -15.58 -2.34 15.66
CA SER A 331 -15.64 -1.15 16.54
C SER A 331 -16.59 -1.36 17.72
N ASP A 332 -17.80 -1.90 17.45
CA ASP A 332 -18.79 -2.21 18.48
C ASP A 332 -18.24 -3.25 19.47
N TRP A 333 -17.61 -4.30 18.95
CA TRP A 333 -16.97 -5.33 19.77
C TRP A 333 -15.86 -4.78 20.68
N VAL A 334 -14.95 -3.97 20.13
CA VAL A 334 -13.87 -3.31 20.91
C VAL A 334 -14.46 -2.41 21.99
N SER A 335 -15.53 -1.64 21.67
CA SER A 335 -16.21 -0.80 22.64
C SER A 335 -16.82 -1.62 23.78
N ASN A 336 -17.57 -2.68 23.46
CA ASN A 336 -18.19 -3.54 24.46
C ASN A 336 -17.15 -4.19 25.41
N LEU A 337 -16.02 -4.61 24.85
CA LEU A 337 -14.92 -5.15 25.66
C LEU A 337 -14.29 -4.08 26.56
N LYS A 338 -14.13 -2.83 26.09
CA LYS A 338 -13.63 -1.71 26.90
C LYS A 338 -14.57 -1.37 28.05
N ASP A 339 -15.87 -1.35 27.77
CA ASP A 339 -16.90 -1.08 28.78
C ASP A 339 -16.86 -2.16 29.89
N LEU A 340 -16.74 -3.45 29.50
CA LEU A 340 -16.60 -4.53 30.45
C LEU A 340 -15.27 -4.44 31.22
N ALA A 341 -14.15 -4.16 30.54
CA ALA A 341 -12.83 -4.08 31.14
C ALA A 341 -12.69 -2.91 32.16
N ALA A 342 -13.55 -1.89 32.05
CA ALA A 342 -13.62 -0.76 32.98
C ALA A 342 -14.48 -1.05 34.21
N ALA A 343 -15.27 -2.14 34.22
CA ALA A 343 -16.13 -2.51 35.36
C ALA A 343 -15.28 -2.88 36.59
N LYS A 344 -15.84 -2.62 37.79
CA LYS A 344 -15.26 -3.11 39.06
C LYS A 344 -15.41 -4.64 39.09
N SER A 345 -14.32 -5.33 39.37
CA SER A 345 -14.13 -6.81 39.35
C SER A 345 -15.41 -7.67 39.43
N ASP A 346 -15.49 -8.70 38.59
CA ASP A 346 -16.49 -9.75 38.70
C ASP A 346 -15.90 -11.01 39.29
N SER A 347 -16.78 -11.98 39.69
CA SER A 347 -16.41 -13.27 40.28
C SER A 347 -16.23 -14.36 39.23
N SER A 348 -16.32 -14.04 37.93
CA SER A 348 -16.23 -15.06 36.87
C SER A 348 -14.78 -15.50 36.65
N SER A 349 -14.60 -16.76 36.29
CA SER A 349 -13.30 -17.34 36.03
C SER A 349 -12.70 -16.75 34.73
N GLU A 350 -11.40 -16.51 34.74
CA GLU A 350 -10.65 -16.11 33.57
C GLU A 350 -10.62 -17.26 32.54
N ILE A 351 -10.91 -16.96 31.29
CA ILE A 351 -10.78 -17.88 30.15
C ILE A 351 -9.72 -17.33 29.21
N ASP A 352 -8.64 -18.06 29.02
CA ASP A 352 -7.62 -17.66 28.05
C ASP A 352 -7.95 -18.18 26.65
N PHE A 353 -8.60 -17.34 25.86
CA PHE A 353 -8.84 -17.58 24.42
C PHE A 353 -7.66 -17.16 23.54
N THR A 354 -6.79 -16.31 24.05
CA THR A 354 -5.83 -15.60 23.20
C THR A 354 -4.82 -16.54 22.57
N HIS A 355 -4.46 -17.63 23.24
CA HIS A 355 -3.49 -18.58 22.72
C HIS A 355 -3.96 -19.26 21.42
N ILE A 356 -5.22 -19.73 21.37
CA ILE A 356 -5.77 -20.43 20.19
C ILE A 356 -5.88 -19.47 19.00
N TYR A 357 -6.49 -18.30 19.23
CA TYR A 357 -6.71 -17.32 18.17
C TYR A 357 -5.41 -16.70 17.70
N LYS A 358 -4.44 -16.48 18.61
CA LYS A 358 -3.09 -16.03 18.24
C LYS A 358 -2.39 -17.00 17.30
N LYS A 359 -2.38 -18.28 17.63
CA LYS A 359 -1.79 -19.32 16.80
C LYS A 359 -2.42 -19.35 15.40
N ARG A 360 -3.75 -19.35 15.31
CA ARG A 360 -4.49 -19.36 14.03
C ARG A 360 -4.27 -18.09 13.21
N PHE A 361 -4.18 -16.93 13.86
CA PHE A 361 -3.82 -15.68 13.20
C PHE A 361 -2.41 -15.75 12.61
N GLU A 362 -1.43 -16.20 13.38
CA GLU A 362 -0.04 -16.36 12.95
C GLU A 362 0.07 -17.39 11.82
N GLU A 363 -0.63 -18.53 11.89
CA GLU A 363 -0.69 -19.52 10.80
C GLU A 363 -1.25 -18.92 9.50
N ALA A 364 -2.29 -18.09 9.60
CA ALA A 364 -2.85 -17.41 8.44
C ALA A 364 -1.87 -16.38 7.83
N MET A 365 -1.23 -15.59 8.67
CA MET A 365 -0.28 -14.57 8.21
C MET A 365 1.04 -15.19 7.72
N ASP A 366 1.48 -16.28 8.33
CA ASP A 366 2.64 -17.07 7.90
C ASP A 366 2.42 -17.75 6.53
N ASP A 367 1.17 -17.93 6.12
CA ASP A 367 0.81 -18.45 4.80
C ASP A 367 0.64 -17.32 3.77
N ASP A 368 1.75 -16.66 3.44
CA ASP A 368 1.81 -15.62 2.38
C ASP A 368 0.90 -14.42 2.67
N LEU A 369 0.91 -13.96 3.92
CA LEU A 369 0.11 -12.81 4.37
C LEU A 369 -1.39 -12.97 4.07
N ASN A 370 -1.97 -14.11 4.39
CA ASN A 370 -3.37 -14.42 4.11
C ASN A 370 -4.32 -13.61 5.03
N THR A 371 -4.37 -12.30 4.80
CA THR A 371 -5.19 -11.37 5.59
C THR A 371 -6.68 -11.72 5.59
N PRO A 372 -7.30 -12.27 4.51
CA PRO A 372 -8.69 -12.74 4.57
C PRO A 372 -8.91 -13.82 5.61
N ILE A 373 -8.04 -14.81 5.69
CA ILE A 373 -8.14 -15.88 6.70
C ILE A 373 -7.84 -15.31 8.09
N ALA A 374 -6.84 -14.45 8.24
CA ALA A 374 -6.55 -13.78 9.49
C ALA A 374 -7.74 -12.95 10.00
N LEU A 375 -8.46 -12.23 9.11
CA LEU A 375 -9.70 -11.53 9.46
C LEU A 375 -10.82 -12.49 9.86
N ALA A 376 -10.96 -13.64 9.18
CA ALA A 376 -11.96 -14.65 9.55
C ALA A 376 -11.75 -15.15 10.98
N VAL A 377 -10.49 -15.40 11.39
CA VAL A 377 -10.14 -15.77 12.79
C VAL A 377 -10.61 -14.69 13.78
N ILE A 378 -10.49 -13.42 13.43
CA ILE A 378 -10.96 -12.32 14.29
C ILE A 378 -12.48 -12.26 14.34
N TYR A 379 -13.18 -12.48 13.23
CA TYR A 379 -14.67 -12.52 13.25
C TYR A 379 -15.21 -13.70 14.04
N GLU A 380 -14.52 -14.84 14.06
CA GLU A 380 -14.86 -15.95 14.94
C GLU A 380 -14.67 -15.57 16.43
N LEU A 381 -13.55 -14.93 16.77
CA LEU A 381 -13.32 -14.42 18.13
C LEU A 381 -14.41 -13.42 18.55
N ILE A 382 -14.79 -12.49 17.66
CA ILE A 382 -15.89 -11.53 17.88
C ILE A 382 -17.20 -12.28 18.17
N THR A 383 -17.52 -13.30 17.38
CA THR A 383 -18.77 -14.07 17.52
C THR A 383 -18.81 -14.80 18.85
N GLU A 384 -17.73 -15.50 19.22
CA GLU A 384 -17.66 -16.26 20.47
C GLU A 384 -17.70 -15.34 21.69
N THR A 385 -16.95 -14.25 21.68
CA THR A 385 -16.92 -13.31 22.81
C THR A 385 -18.24 -12.53 22.97
N ASN A 386 -18.91 -12.16 21.87
CA ASN A 386 -20.23 -11.55 21.93
C ASN A 386 -21.28 -12.52 22.51
N ARG A 387 -21.20 -13.83 22.19
CA ARG A 387 -22.05 -14.86 22.79
C ARG A 387 -21.85 -14.93 24.31
N LEU A 388 -20.58 -14.96 24.75
CA LEU A 388 -20.24 -14.99 26.18
C LEU A 388 -20.66 -13.72 26.91
N LEU A 389 -20.54 -12.55 26.27
CA LEU A 389 -21.05 -11.28 26.80
C LEU A 389 -22.57 -11.33 27.01
N ALA A 390 -23.32 -11.82 26.02
CA ALA A 390 -24.78 -11.93 26.12
C ALA A 390 -25.25 -12.92 27.21
N GLU A 391 -24.45 -13.94 27.49
CA GLU A 391 -24.68 -14.93 28.54
C GLU A 391 -24.15 -14.50 29.92
N ASN A 392 -23.55 -13.29 30.05
CA ASN A 392 -22.87 -12.79 31.26
C ASN A 392 -21.76 -13.73 31.76
N LYS A 393 -21.06 -14.42 30.82
CA LYS A 393 -19.98 -15.38 31.12
C LYS A 393 -18.60 -14.88 30.84
N LEU A 394 -18.46 -13.66 30.27
CA LEU A 394 -17.15 -13.05 29.96
C LEU A 394 -16.67 -12.23 31.16
N SER A 395 -15.53 -12.62 31.74
CA SER A 395 -14.95 -11.90 32.88
C SER A 395 -14.21 -10.61 32.47
N VAL A 396 -14.08 -9.69 33.42
CA VAL A 396 -13.27 -8.47 33.27
C VAL A 396 -11.82 -8.81 32.89
N ALA A 397 -11.23 -9.85 33.50
CA ALA A 397 -9.87 -10.30 33.20
C ALA A 397 -9.76 -10.83 31.76
N THR A 398 -10.70 -11.65 31.33
CA THR A 398 -10.78 -12.17 29.95
C THR A 398 -10.93 -11.02 28.95
N ALA A 399 -11.79 -10.03 29.21
CA ALA A 399 -11.96 -8.87 28.33
C ALA A 399 -10.66 -8.07 28.18
N LYS A 400 -9.91 -7.85 29.26
CA LYS A 400 -8.59 -7.18 29.21
C LYS A 400 -7.58 -7.97 28.37
N ASN A 401 -7.54 -9.28 28.51
CA ASN A 401 -6.64 -10.14 27.72
C ASN A 401 -6.96 -10.09 26.23
N ILE A 402 -8.25 -10.15 25.88
CA ILE A 402 -8.71 -10.04 24.49
C ILE A 402 -8.37 -8.67 23.91
N LEU A 403 -8.57 -7.57 24.64
CA LEU A 403 -8.18 -6.24 24.21
C LEU A 403 -6.68 -6.13 23.97
N GLY A 404 -5.85 -6.63 24.89
CA GLY A 404 -4.39 -6.65 24.74
C GLY A 404 -3.94 -7.49 23.52
N TYR A 405 -4.64 -8.59 23.22
CA TYR A 405 -4.42 -9.39 22.02
C TYR A 405 -4.84 -8.60 20.76
N TRP A 406 -6.04 -8.01 20.77
CA TRP A 406 -6.51 -7.18 19.66
C TRP A 406 -5.55 -6.03 19.34
N GLU A 407 -5.05 -5.32 20.33
CA GLU A 407 -4.08 -4.24 20.12
C GLU A 407 -2.80 -4.71 19.40
N LYS A 408 -2.31 -5.92 19.74
CA LYS A 408 -1.15 -6.50 19.06
C LYS A 408 -1.44 -6.83 17.60
N ILE A 409 -2.57 -7.47 17.33
CA ILE A 409 -2.98 -7.82 15.95
C ILE A 409 -3.26 -6.57 15.14
N ASN A 410 -3.95 -5.60 15.72
CA ASN A 410 -4.31 -4.39 15.00
C ASN A 410 -3.09 -3.54 14.64
N LYS A 411 -1.94 -3.71 15.31
CA LYS A 411 -0.67 -3.14 14.82
C LYS A 411 -0.29 -3.68 13.46
N VAL A 412 -0.67 -4.93 13.13
CA VAL A 412 -0.47 -5.54 11.81
C VAL A 412 -1.52 -5.03 10.83
N PHE A 413 -2.81 -5.10 11.17
CA PHE A 413 -3.87 -4.63 10.28
C PHE A 413 -3.86 -3.11 10.08
N GLY A 414 -3.42 -2.36 11.08
CA GLY A 414 -3.33 -0.90 11.02
C GLY A 414 -4.69 -0.20 10.89
N LEU A 415 -5.76 -0.80 11.40
CA LEU A 415 -7.08 -0.18 11.42
C LEU A 415 -7.13 0.90 12.51
N ILE A 416 -7.39 2.13 12.14
CA ILE A 416 -7.69 3.19 13.09
C ILE A 416 -9.15 3.02 13.50
N ILE A 417 -9.36 2.47 14.69
CA ILE A 417 -10.70 2.38 15.28
C ILE A 417 -10.79 3.54 16.25
N GLU A 418 -11.50 4.59 15.84
CA GLU A 418 -11.85 5.65 16.78
C GLU A 418 -12.62 4.97 17.93
N ALA A 419 -12.17 5.20 19.16
CA ALA A 419 -13.05 4.99 20.31
C ALA A 419 -14.35 5.72 19.98
N LYS A 420 -15.50 5.14 20.33
CA LYS A 420 -16.78 5.90 20.27
C LYS A 420 -16.45 7.22 20.91
N GLY A 421 -16.33 8.27 20.07
CA GLY A 421 -15.86 9.56 20.54
C GLY A 421 -16.71 9.93 21.75
N GLU A 422 -16.10 10.43 22.82
CA GLU A 422 -16.83 11.04 23.92
C GLU A 422 -17.78 12.00 23.24
N ILE A 423 -19.08 11.67 23.37
CA ILE A 423 -20.11 12.51 22.76
C ILE A 423 -19.91 13.89 23.39
N PRO A 424 -19.64 14.94 22.60
CA PRO A 424 -19.32 16.25 23.15
C PRO A 424 -20.35 16.64 24.20
N ALA A 425 -19.91 17.22 25.31
CA ALA A 425 -20.80 17.54 26.43
C ALA A 425 -22.06 18.31 26.00
N GLY A 426 -21.94 19.14 24.94
CA GLY A 426 -23.10 19.83 24.34
C GLY A 426 -24.09 18.88 23.65
N ILE A 427 -23.61 17.80 23.02
CA ILE A 427 -24.46 16.78 22.38
C ILE A 427 -25.10 15.87 23.43
N GLN A 428 -24.35 15.49 24.47
CA GLN A 428 -24.88 14.73 25.60
C GLN A 428 -26.00 15.50 26.29
N LYS A 429 -25.83 16.82 26.51
CA LYS A 429 -26.83 17.68 27.10
C LYS A 429 -28.13 17.71 26.27
N ILE A 430 -28.06 17.78 24.95
CA ILE A 430 -29.23 17.70 24.07
C ILE A 430 -29.94 16.34 24.23
N GLY A 431 -29.15 15.23 24.35
CA GLY A 431 -29.70 13.89 24.61
C GLY A 431 -30.43 13.82 25.97
N GLU A 432 -29.86 14.38 27.01
CA GLU A 432 -30.47 14.46 28.34
C GLU A 432 -31.75 15.31 28.32
N GLU A 433 -31.73 16.49 27.69
CA GLU A 433 -32.91 17.35 27.50
C GLU A 433 -34.03 16.62 26.75
N ARG A 434 -33.67 15.83 25.70
CA ARG A 434 -34.63 15.00 24.97
C ARG A 434 -35.22 13.90 25.85
N LYS A 435 -34.42 13.25 26.68
CA LYS A 435 -34.91 12.27 27.65
C LYS A 435 -35.89 12.89 28.62
N MET A 436 -35.58 14.05 29.19
CA MET A 436 -36.48 14.77 30.10
C MET A 436 -37.79 15.13 29.39
N ALA A 437 -37.77 15.59 28.15
CA ALA A 437 -38.97 15.88 27.37
C ALA A 437 -39.83 14.62 27.16
N ARG A 438 -39.21 13.46 26.91
CA ARG A 438 -39.96 12.19 26.81
C ARG A 438 -40.55 11.74 28.13
N ASP A 439 -39.80 11.87 29.22
CA ASP A 439 -40.26 11.54 30.58
C ASP A 439 -41.47 12.38 31.00
N SER A 440 -41.50 13.66 30.58
CA SER A 440 -42.62 14.57 30.77
C SER A 440 -43.73 14.46 29.72
N LYS A 441 -43.59 13.52 28.74
CA LYS A 441 -44.51 13.32 27.59
C LYS A 441 -44.64 14.54 26.67
N ASP A 442 -43.64 15.41 26.64
CA ASP A 442 -43.51 16.50 25.67
C ASP A 442 -42.87 15.98 24.37
N PHE A 443 -43.68 15.28 23.58
CA PHE A 443 -43.22 14.65 22.32
C PHE A 443 -42.80 15.69 21.27
N PRO A 444 -43.45 16.84 21.09
CA PRO A 444 -43.00 17.87 20.16
C PRO A 444 -41.58 18.35 20.49
N LYS A 445 -41.25 18.59 21.73
CA LYS A 445 -39.92 19.01 22.18
C LYS A 445 -38.89 17.89 21.99
N SER A 446 -39.26 16.64 22.24
CA SER A 446 -38.42 15.47 22.03
C SER A 446 -38.03 15.32 20.54
N ASP A 447 -38.98 15.55 19.64
CA ASP A 447 -38.73 15.43 18.18
C ASP A 447 -37.85 16.60 17.70
N GLU A 448 -38.09 17.84 18.16
CA GLU A 448 -37.20 18.99 17.87
C GLU A 448 -35.73 18.70 18.26
N LEU A 449 -35.51 18.15 19.45
CA LEU A 449 -34.19 17.84 19.95
C LEU A 449 -33.53 16.68 19.19
N ARG A 450 -34.31 15.70 18.71
CA ARG A 450 -33.82 14.62 17.82
C ARG A 450 -33.38 15.19 16.48
N ASP A 451 -34.14 16.07 15.89
CA ASP A 451 -33.82 16.69 14.60
C ASP A 451 -32.57 17.58 14.73
N ARG A 452 -32.47 18.33 15.83
CA ARG A 452 -31.27 19.12 16.15
C ARG A 452 -30.00 18.24 16.29
N LEU A 453 -30.09 17.06 16.93
CA LEU A 453 -29.01 16.09 16.96
C LEU A 453 -28.66 15.61 15.54
N ALA A 454 -29.68 15.38 14.71
CA ALA A 454 -29.47 14.93 13.33
C ALA A 454 -28.77 15.99 12.48
N GLU A 455 -29.11 17.27 12.62
CA GLU A 455 -28.40 18.39 11.97
C GLU A 455 -26.96 18.54 12.43
N LEU A 456 -26.66 18.20 13.68
CA LEU A 456 -25.31 18.18 14.23
C LEU A 456 -24.51 16.89 13.88
N GLY A 457 -25.10 16.01 13.06
CA GLY A 457 -24.44 14.77 12.60
C GLY A 457 -24.53 13.61 13.57
N TYR A 458 -25.51 13.60 14.49
CA TYR A 458 -25.70 12.54 15.47
C TYR A 458 -27.08 11.88 15.31
N ALA A 459 -27.13 10.57 15.59
CA ALA A 459 -28.40 9.82 15.74
C ALA A 459 -28.61 9.47 17.20
N ILE A 460 -29.85 9.54 17.69
CA ILE A 460 -30.22 9.08 19.03
C ILE A 460 -31.17 7.89 18.91
N GLU A 461 -30.86 6.79 19.61
CA GLU A 461 -31.66 5.57 19.67
C GLU A 461 -32.18 5.36 21.10
N ASP A 462 -33.46 5.08 21.24
CA ASP A 462 -34.05 4.73 22.53
C ASP A 462 -33.73 3.31 22.90
N LEU A 463 -33.28 3.09 24.13
CA LEU A 463 -32.94 1.77 24.69
C LEU A 463 -34.06 1.31 25.63
N LYS A 464 -34.01 0.02 26.06
CA LYS A 464 -34.84 -0.51 27.12
C LYS A 464 -34.58 0.26 28.42
N ASP A 465 -35.59 0.32 29.32
CA ASP A 465 -35.52 0.98 30.62
C ASP A 465 -35.41 2.52 30.56
N ASN A 466 -36.02 3.13 29.55
CA ASN A 466 -36.10 4.59 29.43
C ASN A 466 -34.72 5.27 29.29
N ASN A 467 -33.74 4.56 28.74
CA ASN A 467 -32.40 5.05 28.47
C ASN A 467 -32.24 5.36 26.97
N TYR A 468 -31.13 5.96 26.58
CA TYR A 468 -30.84 6.28 25.19
C TYR A 468 -29.34 6.11 24.85
N SER A 469 -29.04 5.95 23.58
CA SER A 469 -27.69 5.99 23.06
C SER A 469 -27.58 7.01 21.94
N ILE A 470 -26.51 7.80 21.93
CA ILE A 470 -26.21 8.76 20.86
C ILE A 470 -25.04 8.20 20.05
N LYS A 471 -25.14 8.24 18.72
CA LYS A 471 -24.12 7.79 17.78
C LYS A 471 -23.88 8.90 16.76
N LYS A 472 -22.63 9.13 16.38
CA LYS A 472 -22.30 9.96 15.22
C LYS A 472 -22.81 9.25 13.96
N LYS A 473 -23.49 10.01 13.07
CA LYS A 473 -24.01 9.45 11.80
C LYS A 473 -22.90 9.13 10.81
#